data_58455ddc85166e1ce1f7c1e659020094
#
_entry.id   58455ddc85166e1ce1f7c1e659020094
#
_cell.length_a   1.000
_cell.length_b   1.000
_cell.length_c   1.000
_cell.angle_alpha   90.00
_cell.angle_beta   90.00
_cell.angle_gamma   90.00
#
_symmetry.space_group_name_H-M   'P 1'
#
loop_
_entity.id
_entity.type
_entity.pdbx_description
1 polymer ?
#
loop_
_entity_poly.entity_id
_entity_poly.type
_entity_poly.pdbx_seq_one_letter_code
_entity_poly.pdbx_strand_id
1 'polypeptide(L)'
;NKDEKGFEIDKQTVAIIRGSITRKDSWMDFVSILEKEEVTLVNNRQCISICADKYRTSLRLADYGLTEPKTFLINDPEKSVEQVENAGLKFPLILKTLRGSKGVGVLFVESAKSLDSIVQLIHKQDEDADLLAQQYIKTDYDVRVHVLGGKAIASMKRPVIEGDFRSNVSQGSEP
;
A
#
# COMPACT_ATOMS: atom_id res chain seq x y z
N ASN A 1 22.12 24.21 19.19
CA ASN A 1 21.71 23.59 19.96
C ASN A 1 21.49 22.19 20.08
N LYS A 2 22.10 21.45 20.75
CA LYS A 2 21.94 20.19 20.67
C LYS A 2 22.96 19.46 21.26
N ASP A 3 22.57 18.92 22.33
CA ASP A 3 23.30 17.89 23.01
C ASP A 3 23.54 16.75 22.04
N GLU A 4 24.70 16.75 21.46
CA GLU A 4 25.26 15.64 20.70
C GLU A 4 25.68 14.50 21.60
N LYS A 5 24.90 14.19 22.62
CA LYS A 5 25.04 12.93 23.32
C LYS A 5 24.46 11.87 22.43
N GLY A 6 25.33 11.10 21.78
CA GLY A 6 24.95 9.92 21.05
C GLY A 6 24.08 9.02 21.92
N PHE A 7 22.97 8.54 21.39
CA PHE A 7 22.14 7.55 22.08
C PHE A 7 22.72 6.17 21.77
N GLU A 8 23.09 5.45 22.81
CA GLU A 8 23.58 4.07 22.65
C GLU A 8 22.39 3.15 22.42
N ILE A 9 22.45 2.40 21.34
CA ILE A 9 21.43 1.44 20.92
C ILE A 9 21.95 0.04 21.17
N ASP A 10 21.21 -0.75 21.90
CA ASP A 10 21.55 -2.12 22.25
C ASP A 10 20.31 -3.04 22.18
N LYS A 11 20.49 -4.31 22.53
CA LYS A 11 19.41 -5.32 22.57
C LYS A 11 18.31 -5.04 23.61
N GLN A 12 18.51 -4.12 24.54
CA GLN A 12 17.47 -3.70 25.48
C GLN A 12 16.60 -2.56 24.90
N THR A 13 17.02 -2.00 23.78
CA THR A 13 16.32 -0.91 23.09
C THR A 13 15.10 -1.46 22.36
N VAL A 14 13.97 -0.74 22.44
CA VAL A 14 12.78 -0.98 21.63
C VAL A 14 12.61 0.18 20.66
N ALA A 15 12.65 -0.11 19.37
CA ALA A 15 12.47 0.90 18.34
C ALA A 15 11.07 0.80 17.69
N ILE A 16 10.29 1.86 17.83
CA ILE A 16 8.99 1.98 17.16
C ILE A 16 9.20 2.66 15.81
N ILE A 17 9.08 1.88 14.74
CA ILE A 17 9.26 2.36 13.37
C ILE A 17 7.97 3.01 12.88
N ARG A 18 8.03 4.32 12.59
CA ARG A 18 6.88 5.09 12.14
C ARG A 18 7.18 5.95 10.93
N GLY A 19 6.11 6.36 10.22
CA GLY A 19 6.20 7.26 9.09
C GLY A 19 6.54 6.55 7.78
N SER A 20 7.03 7.32 6.83
CA SER A 20 7.29 6.85 5.46
C SER A 20 8.69 6.25 5.32
N ILE A 21 9.06 5.36 6.22
CA ILE A 21 10.39 4.74 6.27
C ILE A 21 10.78 4.03 4.95
N THR A 22 9.78 3.55 4.21
CA THR A 22 9.99 2.86 2.94
C THR A 22 10.20 3.78 1.74
N ARG A 23 10.22 5.09 1.95
CA ARG A 23 10.49 6.07 0.88
C ARG A 23 11.94 6.09 0.39
N LYS A 24 12.87 5.66 1.24
CA LYS A 24 14.29 5.61 0.92
C LYS A 24 14.85 4.25 1.35
N ASP A 25 15.59 3.63 0.47
CA ASP A 25 16.23 2.35 0.75
C ASP A 25 17.20 2.46 1.96
N SER A 26 17.92 3.58 2.06
CA SER A 26 18.83 3.84 3.20
C SER A 26 18.12 3.80 4.56
N TRP A 27 16.83 4.12 4.63
CA TRP A 27 16.07 3.99 5.87
C TRP A 27 15.73 2.52 6.18
N MET A 28 15.46 1.73 5.16
CA MET A 28 15.27 0.28 5.32
C MET A 28 16.59 -0.43 5.66
N ASP A 29 17.71 0.08 5.16
CA ASP A 29 19.04 -0.39 5.55
C ASP A 29 19.34 -0.08 7.01
N PHE A 30 18.96 1.11 7.49
CA PHE A 30 19.05 1.45 8.90
C PHE A 30 18.23 0.49 9.78
N VAL A 31 17.00 0.16 9.37
CA VAL A 31 16.19 -0.86 10.06
C VAL A 31 16.90 -2.21 10.09
N SER A 32 17.60 -2.59 9.00
CA SER A 32 18.39 -3.83 8.96
C SER A 32 19.59 -3.81 9.92
N ILE A 33 20.20 -2.64 10.13
CA ILE A 33 21.27 -2.48 11.12
C ILE A 33 20.69 -2.69 12.53
N LEU A 34 19.55 -2.09 12.83
CA LEU A 34 18.90 -2.30 14.13
C LEU A 34 18.56 -3.78 14.40
N GLU A 35 18.10 -4.51 13.38
CA GLU A 35 17.86 -5.95 13.50
C GLU A 35 19.15 -6.75 13.80
N LYS A 36 20.26 -6.37 13.17
CA LYS A 36 21.57 -7.00 13.44
C LYS A 36 22.08 -6.75 14.86
N GLU A 37 21.76 -5.59 15.41
CA GLU A 37 22.09 -5.21 16.81
C GLU A 37 21.05 -5.79 17.79
N GLU A 38 20.22 -6.72 17.36
CA GLU A 38 19.21 -7.40 18.18
C GLU A 38 18.20 -6.44 18.86
N VAL A 39 18.00 -5.26 18.29
CA VAL A 39 17.01 -4.29 18.76
C VAL A 39 15.60 -4.81 18.52
N THR A 40 14.74 -4.73 19.52
CA THR A 40 13.34 -5.10 19.36
C THR A 40 12.60 -4.07 18.49
N LEU A 41 12.15 -4.49 17.30
CA LEU A 41 11.46 -3.60 16.35
C LEU A 41 9.94 -3.77 16.41
N VAL A 42 9.23 -2.64 16.43
CA VAL A 42 7.77 -2.56 16.29
C VAL A 42 7.43 -1.64 15.10
N ASN A 43 7.05 -2.16 13.94
CA ASN A 43 7.06 -3.54 13.48
C ASN A 43 8.43 -3.91 12.88
N ASN A 44 8.68 -5.20 12.64
CA ASN A 44 9.94 -5.66 12.04
C ASN A 44 10.04 -5.29 10.55
N ARG A 45 11.25 -5.39 9.99
CA ARG A 45 11.57 -5.02 8.62
C ARG A 45 10.71 -5.77 7.59
N GLN A 46 10.50 -7.07 7.78
CA GLN A 46 9.71 -7.89 6.86
C GLN A 46 8.25 -7.40 6.81
N CYS A 47 7.63 -7.17 7.97
CA CYS A 47 6.28 -6.64 8.07
C CYS A 47 6.15 -5.28 7.38
N ILE A 48 7.10 -4.37 7.64
CA ILE A 48 7.12 -3.04 7.01
C ILE A 48 7.22 -3.17 5.48
N SER A 49 8.11 -4.03 4.98
CA SER A 49 8.33 -4.23 3.55
C SER A 49 7.09 -4.80 2.85
N ILE A 50 6.39 -5.75 3.47
CA ILE A 50 5.17 -6.35 2.91
C ILE A 50 4.04 -5.31 2.91
N CYS A 51 3.79 -4.66 4.04
CA CYS A 51 2.66 -3.74 4.18
C CYS A 51 2.82 -2.43 3.40
N ALA A 52 4.05 -2.06 3.03
CA ALA A 52 4.31 -0.87 2.22
C ALA A 52 4.10 -1.07 0.73
N ASP A 53 4.01 -2.32 0.28
CA ASP A 53 3.85 -2.70 -1.11
C ASP A 53 2.53 -3.46 -1.29
N LYS A 54 1.66 -2.91 -2.15
CA LYS A 54 0.30 -3.45 -2.32
C LYS A 54 0.30 -4.84 -2.96
N TYR A 55 1.25 -5.11 -3.87
CA TYR A 55 1.34 -6.42 -4.50
C TYR A 55 1.87 -7.48 -3.55
N ARG A 56 2.90 -7.17 -2.77
CA ARG A 56 3.40 -8.05 -1.71
C ARG A 56 2.33 -8.34 -0.65
N THR A 57 1.53 -7.33 -0.31
CA THR A 57 0.38 -7.50 0.60
C THR A 57 -0.64 -8.48 0.01
N SER A 58 -1.01 -8.32 -1.27
CA SER A 58 -1.92 -9.20 -1.99
C SER A 58 -1.41 -10.64 -2.02
N LEU A 59 -0.15 -10.85 -2.41
CA LEU A 59 0.47 -12.18 -2.38
C LEU A 59 0.42 -12.80 -0.98
N ARG A 60 0.71 -12.00 0.04
CA ARG A 60 0.70 -12.49 1.42
C ARG A 60 -0.70 -12.87 1.91
N LEU A 61 -1.73 -12.12 1.53
CA LEU A 61 -3.13 -12.48 1.82
C LEU A 61 -3.50 -13.79 1.13
N ALA A 62 -3.11 -13.97 -0.13
CA ALA A 62 -3.35 -15.20 -0.88
C ALA A 62 -2.66 -16.42 -0.24
N ASP A 63 -1.41 -16.29 0.23
CA ASP A 63 -0.68 -17.36 0.95
C ASP A 63 -1.45 -17.88 2.18
N TYR A 64 -2.23 -17.00 2.83
CA TYR A 64 -3.07 -17.36 3.97
C TYR A 64 -4.52 -17.73 3.60
N GLY A 65 -4.84 -17.79 2.31
CA GLY A 65 -6.19 -18.07 1.82
C GLY A 65 -7.22 -17.00 2.20
N LEU A 66 -6.78 -15.78 2.47
CA LEU A 66 -7.66 -14.68 2.83
C LEU A 66 -8.29 -14.06 1.57
N THR A 67 -9.58 -13.78 1.65
CA THR A 67 -10.31 -13.14 0.56
C THR A 67 -9.90 -11.69 0.41
N GLU A 68 -9.55 -11.30 -0.81
CA GLU A 68 -9.25 -9.92 -1.19
C GLU A 68 -9.95 -9.56 -2.51
N PRO A 69 -10.07 -8.27 -2.84
CA PRO A 69 -10.50 -7.86 -4.17
C PRO A 69 -9.54 -8.42 -5.22
N LYS A 70 -10.07 -8.97 -6.31
CA LYS A 70 -9.25 -9.54 -7.38
C LYS A 70 -8.23 -8.51 -7.86
N THR A 71 -6.96 -8.89 -7.83
CA THR A 71 -5.82 -8.01 -8.07
C THR A 71 -4.91 -8.62 -9.14
N PHE A 72 -4.41 -7.79 -10.05
CA PHE A 72 -3.53 -8.19 -11.14
C PHE A 72 -2.41 -7.16 -11.33
N LEU A 73 -1.17 -7.62 -11.47
CA LEU A 73 -0.02 -6.77 -11.80
C LEU A 73 0.08 -6.62 -13.32
N ILE A 74 -0.03 -5.40 -13.83
CA ILE A 74 0.20 -5.10 -15.24
C ILE A 74 1.71 -5.13 -15.49
N ASN A 75 2.15 -6.04 -16.33
CA ASN A 75 3.57 -6.26 -16.65
C ASN A 75 3.94 -5.87 -18.09
N ASP A 76 2.96 -5.55 -18.91
CA ASP A 76 3.13 -5.04 -20.27
C ASP A 76 2.16 -3.88 -20.48
N PRO A 77 2.65 -2.63 -20.46
CA PRO A 77 1.82 -1.44 -20.62
C PRO A 77 1.04 -1.40 -21.94
N GLU A 78 1.64 -1.88 -23.02
CA GLU A 78 1.01 -1.86 -24.35
C GLU A 78 -0.16 -2.86 -24.46
N LYS A 79 -0.17 -3.88 -23.59
CA LYS A 79 -1.23 -4.90 -23.52
C LYS A 79 -2.06 -4.80 -22.24
N SER A 80 -2.06 -3.67 -21.59
CA SER A 80 -2.69 -3.48 -20.28
C SER A 80 -4.17 -3.88 -20.25
N VAL A 81 -4.92 -3.54 -21.29
CA VAL A 81 -6.34 -3.89 -21.42
C VAL A 81 -6.52 -5.40 -21.58
N GLU A 82 -5.79 -6.02 -22.52
CA GLU A 82 -5.84 -7.46 -22.75
C GLU A 82 -5.50 -8.26 -21.49
N GLN A 83 -4.45 -7.86 -20.77
CA GLN A 83 -4.02 -8.51 -19.53
C GLN A 83 -5.09 -8.43 -18.44
N VAL A 84 -5.72 -7.27 -18.28
CA VAL A 84 -6.77 -7.04 -17.27
C VAL A 84 -8.02 -7.87 -17.60
N GLU A 85 -8.41 -7.94 -18.86
CA GLU A 85 -9.55 -8.76 -19.33
C GLU A 85 -9.26 -10.26 -19.18
N ASN A 86 -8.07 -10.72 -19.59
CA ASN A 86 -7.63 -12.10 -19.42
C ASN A 86 -7.53 -12.51 -17.93
N ALA A 87 -7.15 -11.58 -17.07
CA ALA A 87 -7.22 -11.78 -15.64
C ALA A 87 -8.67 -11.84 -15.10
N GLY A 88 -9.69 -11.58 -15.95
CA GLY A 88 -11.11 -11.59 -15.60
C GLY A 88 -11.50 -10.44 -14.68
N LEU A 89 -10.81 -9.31 -14.74
CA LEU A 89 -11.25 -8.06 -14.16
C LEU A 89 -12.26 -7.38 -15.07
N LYS A 90 -13.17 -6.62 -14.47
CA LYS A 90 -14.23 -5.89 -15.20
C LYS A 90 -14.18 -4.41 -14.82
N PHE A 91 -14.55 -3.57 -15.76
CA PHE A 91 -14.72 -2.13 -15.51
C PHE A 91 -16.05 -1.85 -14.79
N PRO A 92 -16.10 -0.84 -13.91
CA PRO A 92 -14.97 0.00 -13.49
C PRO A 92 -14.00 -0.79 -12.60
N LEU A 93 -12.73 -0.39 -12.60
CA LEU A 93 -11.69 -0.96 -11.74
C LEU A 93 -10.85 0.12 -11.07
N ILE A 94 -10.02 -0.28 -10.14
CA ILE A 94 -9.06 0.61 -9.49
C ILE A 94 -7.66 0.32 -10.01
N LEU A 95 -6.98 1.36 -10.51
CA LEU A 95 -5.57 1.30 -10.88
C LEU A 95 -4.74 1.91 -9.73
N LYS A 96 -3.65 1.24 -9.37
CA LYS A 96 -2.80 1.65 -8.24
C LYS A 96 -1.33 1.53 -8.59
N THR A 97 -0.51 2.46 -8.12
CA THR A 97 0.93 2.24 -8.00
C THR A 97 1.21 1.29 -6.84
N LEU A 98 2.27 0.48 -6.94
CA LEU A 98 2.63 -0.49 -5.88
C LEU A 98 2.89 0.21 -4.54
N ARG A 99 3.63 1.31 -4.56
CA ARG A 99 3.96 2.09 -3.38
C ARG A 99 3.22 3.41 -3.39
N GLY A 100 2.86 3.91 -2.24
CA GLY A 100 2.14 5.17 -2.07
C GLY A 100 1.28 5.17 -0.83
N SER A 101 0.92 6.34 -0.36
CA SER A 101 0.10 6.51 0.85
C SER A 101 -0.93 7.61 0.66
N LYS A 102 -1.95 7.65 1.52
CA LYS A 102 -2.98 8.68 1.56
C LYS A 102 -3.81 8.83 0.27
N GLY A 103 -3.98 7.74 -0.49
CA GLY A 103 -4.75 7.75 -1.74
C GLY A 103 -4.01 8.34 -2.95
N VAL A 104 -2.76 8.78 -2.80
CA VAL A 104 -1.92 9.17 -3.93
C VAL A 104 -1.55 7.93 -4.74
N GLY A 105 -1.70 7.98 -6.07
CA GLY A 105 -1.47 6.84 -6.97
C GLY A 105 -2.60 5.79 -6.94
N VAL A 106 -3.83 6.19 -6.60
CA VAL A 106 -5.04 5.36 -6.70
C VAL A 106 -6.03 6.06 -7.63
N LEU A 107 -6.38 5.41 -8.72
CA LEU A 107 -7.20 5.95 -9.80
C LEU A 107 -8.42 5.06 -10.04
N PHE A 108 -9.56 5.68 -10.24
CA PHE A 108 -10.79 5.01 -10.67
C PHE A 108 -10.82 4.99 -12.21
N VAL A 109 -10.99 3.81 -12.78
CA VAL A 109 -10.90 3.60 -14.22
C VAL A 109 -12.20 2.98 -14.71
N GLU A 110 -12.93 3.73 -15.53
CA GLU A 110 -14.28 3.39 -15.95
C GLU A 110 -14.34 2.51 -17.22
N SER A 111 -13.28 2.53 -18.03
CA SER A 111 -13.28 1.85 -19.31
C SER A 111 -11.90 1.41 -19.77
N ALA A 112 -11.85 0.47 -20.73
CA ALA A 112 -10.63 0.03 -21.39
C ALA A 112 -9.84 1.19 -22.00
N LYS A 113 -10.53 2.14 -22.66
CA LYS A 113 -9.89 3.31 -23.26
C LYS A 113 -9.24 4.22 -22.21
N SER A 114 -9.90 4.40 -21.07
CA SER A 114 -9.33 5.17 -19.96
C SER A 114 -8.12 4.46 -19.37
N LEU A 115 -8.17 3.12 -19.21
CA LEU A 115 -7.04 2.33 -18.73
C LEU A 115 -5.82 2.53 -19.62
N ASP A 116 -5.98 2.28 -20.92
CA ASP A 116 -4.92 2.41 -21.92
C ASP A 116 -4.25 3.79 -21.87
N SER A 117 -5.06 4.86 -21.90
CA SER A 117 -4.56 6.24 -21.87
C SER A 117 -3.80 6.56 -20.58
N ILE A 118 -4.28 6.08 -19.43
CA ILE A 118 -3.64 6.33 -18.13
C ILE A 118 -2.33 5.56 -18.01
N VAL A 119 -2.32 4.29 -18.41
CA VAL A 119 -1.13 3.44 -18.36
C VAL A 119 -0.02 4.02 -19.25
N GLN A 120 -0.33 4.39 -20.47
CA GLN A 120 0.62 5.03 -21.40
C GLN A 120 1.18 6.35 -20.82
N LEU A 121 0.31 7.17 -20.22
CA LEU A 121 0.75 8.43 -19.60
C LEU A 121 1.73 8.19 -18.45
N ILE A 122 1.44 7.22 -17.59
CA ILE A 122 2.30 6.89 -16.44
C ILE A 122 3.65 6.38 -16.93
N HIS A 123 3.66 5.40 -17.85
CA HIS A 123 4.90 4.83 -18.38
C HIS A 123 5.72 5.82 -19.20
N LYS A 124 5.09 6.81 -19.82
CA LYS A 124 5.83 7.91 -20.45
C LYS A 124 6.62 8.77 -19.46
N GLN A 125 6.16 8.85 -18.20
CA GLN A 125 6.82 9.60 -17.14
C GLN A 125 7.82 8.75 -16.34
N ASP A 126 7.53 7.45 -16.22
CA ASP A 126 8.32 6.48 -15.46
C ASP A 126 8.15 5.10 -16.13
N GLU A 127 9.14 4.72 -16.94
CA GLU A 127 9.11 3.47 -17.72
C GLU A 127 9.12 2.23 -16.82
N ASP A 128 9.64 2.35 -15.60
CA ASP A 128 9.70 1.27 -14.60
C ASP A 128 8.50 1.25 -13.65
N ALA A 129 7.47 2.03 -13.93
CA ALA A 129 6.29 2.12 -13.07
C ALA A 129 5.49 0.82 -13.05
N ASP A 130 5.53 0.11 -11.96
CA ASP A 130 4.65 -1.03 -11.70
C ASP A 130 3.22 -0.58 -11.34
N LEU A 131 2.23 -1.16 -12.02
CA LEU A 131 0.82 -0.82 -11.83
C LEU A 131 -0.01 -2.07 -11.47
N LEU A 132 -0.88 -1.90 -10.48
CA LEU A 132 -1.89 -2.89 -10.08
C LEU A 132 -3.27 -2.50 -10.59
N ALA A 133 -3.90 -3.38 -11.34
CA ALA A 133 -5.34 -3.33 -11.58
C ALA A 133 -6.05 -4.15 -10.50
N GLN A 134 -7.07 -3.58 -9.89
CA GLN A 134 -7.83 -4.24 -8.83
C GLN A 134 -9.33 -4.07 -9.04
N GLN A 135 -10.09 -5.11 -8.73
CA GLN A 135 -11.55 -5.08 -8.74
C GLN A 135 -12.06 -3.91 -7.90
N TYR A 136 -12.94 -3.09 -8.47
CA TYR A 136 -13.68 -2.09 -7.73
C TYR A 136 -14.81 -2.75 -6.94
N ILE A 137 -14.83 -2.51 -5.64
CA ILE A 137 -15.92 -2.91 -4.76
C ILE A 137 -16.67 -1.65 -4.34
N LYS A 138 -17.90 -1.53 -4.82
CA LYS A 138 -18.76 -0.42 -4.41
C LYS A 138 -19.17 -0.62 -2.96
N THR A 139 -18.90 0.38 -2.13
CA THR A 139 -19.25 0.39 -0.71
C THR A 139 -19.48 1.83 -0.25
N ASP A 140 -20.30 2.00 0.77
CA ASP A 140 -20.56 3.30 1.38
C ASP A 140 -19.58 3.62 2.52
N TYR A 141 -18.78 2.63 2.93
CA TYR A 141 -17.78 2.79 3.99
C TYR A 141 -16.71 1.70 3.92
N ASP A 142 -15.59 1.94 4.56
CA ASP A 142 -14.66 0.89 4.98
C ASP A 142 -14.56 0.80 6.51
N VAL A 143 -13.91 -0.25 6.99
CA VAL A 143 -13.63 -0.43 8.42
C VAL A 143 -12.13 -0.49 8.62
N ARG A 144 -11.61 0.44 9.43
CA ARG A 144 -10.22 0.38 9.89
C ARG A 144 -10.15 -0.35 11.22
N VAL A 145 -9.37 -1.40 11.26
CA VAL A 145 -9.12 -2.17 12.49
C VAL A 145 -7.69 -1.93 12.97
N HIS A 146 -7.55 -1.61 14.25
CA HIS A 146 -6.26 -1.51 14.91
C HIS A 146 -5.96 -2.83 15.62
N VAL A 147 -4.80 -3.39 15.31
CA VAL A 147 -4.34 -4.67 15.88
C VAL A 147 -3.08 -4.45 16.70
N LEU A 148 -3.04 -4.95 17.91
CA LEU A 148 -1.89 -4.95 18.78
C LEU A 148 -1.73 -6.32 19.45
N GLY A 149 -0.53 -6.88 19.39
CA GLY A 149 -0.25 -8.20 19.97
C GLY A 149 -1.16 -9.31 19.41
N GLY A 150 -1.50 -9.25 18.12
CA GLY A 150 -2.38 -10.22 17.45
C GLY A 150 -3.86 -10.08 17.78
N LYS A 151 -4.27 -9.06 18.52
CA LYS A 151 -5.67 -8.81 18.90
C LYS A 151 -6.19 -7.52 18.33
N ALA A 152 -7.41 -7.52 17.81
CA ALA A 152 -8.11 -6.30 17.44
C ALA A 152 -8.47 -5.52 18.72
N ILE A 153 -7.92 -4.31 18.87
CA ILE A 153 -8.09 -3.47 20.04
C ILE A 153 -9.06 -2.31 19.83
N ALA A 154 -9.24 -1.90 18.57
CA ALA A 154 -10.18 -0.85 18.19
C ALA A 154 -10.56 -1.00 16.72
N SER A 155 -11.73 -0.52 16.37
CA SER A 155 -12.17 -0.39 14.98
C SER A 155 -12.92 0.92 14.79
N MET A 156 -12.83 1.48 13.57
CA MET A 156 -13.60 2.65 13.18
C MET A 156 -14.21 2.45 11.79
N LYS A 157 -15.44 2.86 11.64
CA LYS A 157 -16.11 2.95 10.34
C LYS A 157 -15.71 4.28 9.70
N ARG A 158 -15.30 4.24 8.43
CA ARG A 158 -14.95 5.44 7.66
C ARG A 158 -15.89 5.55 6.46
N PRO A 159 -16.78 6.52 6.42
CA PRO A 159 -17.67 6.70 5.28
C PRO A 159 -16.89 7.11 4.03
N VAL A 160 -17.38 6.68 2.87
CA VAL A 160 -16.94 7.21 1.58
C VAL A 160 -17.56 8.58 1.39
N ILE A 161 -16.79 9.54 0.93
CA ILE A 161 -17.29 10.90 0.65
C ILE A 161 -18.14 10.87 -0.61
N GLU A 162 -19.27 11.55 -0.60
CA GLU A 162 -20.12 11.68 -1.77
C GLU A 162 -19.33 12.31 -2.94
N GLY A 163 -19.35 11.63 -4.09
CA GLY A 163 -18.57 12.03 -5.27
C GLY A 163 -17.12 11.53 -5.29
N ASP A 164 -16.63 10.82 -4.26
CA ASP A 164 -15.34 10.13 -4.27
C ASP A 164 -15.56 8.61 -4.15
N PHE A 165 -14.59 7.83 -4.54
CA PHE A 165 -14.54 6.38 -4.35
C PHE A 165 -13.66 5.98 -3.15
N ARG A 166 -13.05 6.96 -2.49
CA ARG A 166 -12.10 6.78 -1.38
C ARG A 166 -12.72 7.17 -0.05
N SER A 167 -12.35 6.47 1.01
CA SER A 167 -12.77 6.69 2.40
C SER A 167 -11.67 7.24 3.31
N ASN A 168 -10.63 7.86 2.72
CA ASN A 168 -9.48 8.34 3.48
C ASN A 168 -9.78 9.65 4.23
N VAL A 169 -9.66 9.65 5.55
CA VAL A 169 -9.80 10.86 6.40
C VAL A 169 -8.89 12.00 5.94
N SER A 170 -7.70 11.69 5.39
CA SER A 170 -6.79 12.69 4.84
C SER A 170 -7.32 13.40 3.56
N GLN A 171 -8.43 12.93 3.01
CA GLN A 171 -9.13 13.52 1.87
C GLN A 171 -10.44 14.20 2.30
N GLY A 172 -10.67 14.36 3.63
CA GLY A 172 -11.80 15.11 4.18
C GLY A 172 -12.97 14.28 4.72
N SER A 173 -12.86 12.92 4.73
CA SER A 173 -13.85 12.11 5.44
C SER A 173 -13.70 12.28 6.95
N GLU A 174 -14.80 12.56 7.64
CA GLU A 174 -14.84 12.51 9.11
C GLU A 174 -15.01 11.06 9.59
N PRO A 175 -14.37 10.69 10.70
CA PRO A 175 -14.45 9.33 11.26
C PRO A 175 -15.81 9.04 11.92
#